data_bcfa00fa9a1a978739b4d34f8a1e38e8
#
_entry.id   bcfa00fa9a1a978739b4d34f8a1e38e8
#
_cell.length_a   1.000
_cell.length_b   1.000
_cell.length_c   1.000
_cell.angle_alpha   90.00
_cell.angle_beta   90.00
_cell.angle_gamma   90.00
#
_symmetry.space_group_name_H-M   'P 1'
#
loop_
_entity.id
_entity.type
_entity.pdbx_description
1 polymer ?
#
loop_
_entity_poly.entity_id
_entity_poly.type
_entity_poly.pdbx_seq_one_letter_code
_entity_poly.pdbx_strand_id
1 'polypeptide(L)'
;SWAGEMVALSGLAPLPISPDRGTLVVFNHRFTSRVINRLHKSSDGDIFVPHGSVTILGTTSAEADTPDDKTPTSQEVKKLLDIGRVVFPYVDDYRILRAFAGTRPLYGAKGAGRSASRNFNIVNHTEEGLSGFVSIFGGKLTTYRLMAEKVSDVVAGMAGVTAKCRTADEPIIPDVSEQTVSKAKKYFPQGAVNIVADRIGADFDKVLDNIEKSNEKNELVCECEMVTLSEIKYVAQDSASYYLNDIRLRTRLGMGTCQGTFCSLRAIAALENENIEMKLKPSDNIKNFLQERWNGLRPALWGGQLREAELTRAIYLSTLNFDGEGYEA
;
A
#
# COMPACT_ATOMS: atom_id res chain seq x y z
N SER A 1 -2.58 7.91 -11.28
CA SER A 1 -3.51 9.05 -11.48
C SER A 1 -2.84 10.25 -12.19
N TRP A 2 -1.51 10.32 -12.19
CA TRP A 2 -0.73 11.45 -12.73
C TRP A 2 -0.46 11.42 -14.24
N ALA A 3 -0.99 10.45 -15.00
CA ALA A 3 -0.70 10.32 -16.43
C ALA A 3 -1.06 11.58 -17.24
N GLY A 4 -2.13 12.30 -16.87
CA GLY A 4 -2.49 13.57 -17.51
C GLY A 4 -1.46 14.67 -17.30
N GLU A 5 -0.91 14.78 -16.09
CA GLU A 5 0.15 15.73 -15.75
C GLU A 5 1.46 15.40 -16.47
N MET A 6 1.81 14.09 -16.54
CA MET A 6 3.00 13.64 -17.27
C MET A 6 2.92 13.99 -18.76
N VAL A 7 1.74 13.86 -19.38
CA VAL A 7 1.53 14.30 -20.78
C VAL A 7 1.67 15.81 -20.90
N ALA A 8 1.12 16.59 -19.96
CA ALA A 8 1.24 18.04 -19.97
C ALA A 8 2.70 18.52 -19.88
N LEU A 9 3.59 17.80 -19.14
CA LEU A 9 5.02 18.11 -19.08
C LEU A 9 5.72 18.02 -20.45
N SER A 10 5.16 17.24 -21.39
CA SER A 10 5.68 17.15 -22.77
C SER A 10 5.21 18.29 -23.67
N GLY A 11 4.42 19.24 -23.17
CA GLY A 11 3.84 20.35 -23.93
C GLY A 11 2.54 20.02 -24.65
N LEU A 12 2.03 18.79 -24.51
CA LEU A 12 0.73 18.38 -25.05
C LEU A 12 -0.42 18.74 -24.10
N ALA A 13 -1.65 18.75 -24.63
CA ALA A 13 -2.84 18.87 -23.80
C ALA A 13 -2.93 17.69 -22.79
N PRO A 14 -3.26 17.95 -21.52
CA PRO A 14 -3.37 16.89 -20.53
C PRO A 14 -4.48 15.90 -20.90
N LEU A 15 -4.26 14.62 -20.60
CA LEU A 15 -5.30 13.61 -20.78
C LEU A 15 -6.52 13.91 -19.90
N PRO A 16 -7.76 13.63 -20.38
CA PRO A 16 -8.99 13.92 -19.64
C PRO A 16 -9.22 12.87 -18.53
N ILE A 17 -8.37 12.94 -17.51
CA ILE A 17 -8.43 12.10 -16.33
C ILE A 17 -9.05 12.91 -15.18
N SER A 18 -10.09 12.35 -14.58
CA SER A 18 -10.73 12.91 -13.38
C SER A 18 -10.33 12.10 -12.17
N PRO A 19 -9.57 12.65 -11.21
CA PRO A 19 -9.23 11.95 -9.98
C PRO A 19 -10.50 11.69 -9.15
N ASP A 20 -10.65 10.45 -8.66
CA ASP A 20 -11.75 10.04 -7.79
C ASP A 20 -11.20 9.37 -6.55
N ARG A 21 -11.35 10.04 -5.39
CA ARG A 21 -10.84 9.52 -4.12
C ARG A 21 -11.69 8.39 -3.60
N GLY A 22 -11.04 7.31 -3.18
CA GLY A 22 -11.67 6.18 -2.52
C GLY A 22 -11.05 5.91 -1.17
N THR A 23 -11.83 6.10 -0.11
CA THR A 23 -11.42 5.85 1.27
C THR A 23 -11.74 4.42 1.68
N LEU A 24 -10.81 3.81 2.43
CA LEU A 24 -10.95 2.48 3.02
C LEU A 24 -10.67 2.56 4.52
N VAL A 25 -11.32 1.67 5.29
CA VAL A 25 -11.17 1.54 6.74
C VAL A 25 -10.62 0.16 7.08
N VAL A 26 -9.63 0.09 7.96
CA VAL A 26 -9.01 -1.15 8.44
C VAL A 26 -9.39 -1.40 9.88
N PHE A 27 -10.01 -2.55 10.15
CA PHE A 27 -10.36 -3.00 11.50
C PHE A 27 -9.31 -3.95 12.07
N ASN A 28 -9.15 -3.92 13.40
CA ASN A 28 -8.22 -4.79 14.13
C ASN A 28 -8.72 -6.24 14.29
N HIS A 29 -9.68 -6.64 13.49
CA HIS A 29 -10.28 -7.96 13.55
C HIS A 29 -10.54 -8.54 12.17
N ARG A 30 -10.34 -9.85 12.04
CA ARG A 30 -10.68 -10.58 10.82
C ARG A 30 -12.10 -11.11 10.94
N PHE A 31 -13.09 -10.40 10.39
CA PHE A 31 -14.52 -10.77 10.49
C PHE A 31 -14.86 -12.09 9.80
N THR A 32 -14.13 -12.41 8.74
CA THR A 32 -14.43 -13.57 7.89
C THR A 32 -13.15 -14.06 7.21
N SER A 33 -13.19 -15.29 6.72
CA SER A 33 -12.13 -15.85 5.86
C SER A 33 -12.37 -15.61 4.37
N ARG A 34 -13.49 -15.01 4.00
CA ARG A 34 -13.90 -14.78 2.61
C ARG A 34 -14.20 -13.30 2.38
N VAL A 35 -14.05 -12.87 1.13
CA VAL A 35 -14.53 -11.57 0.70
C VAL A 35 -16.06 -11.56 0.75
N ILE A 36 -16.64 -10.54 1.37
CA ILE A 36 -18.10 -10.35 1.43
C ILE A 36 -18.46 -9.10 0.64
N ASN A 37 -19.40 -9.26 -0.29
CA ASN A 37 -19.94 -8.19 -1.11
C ASN A 37 -21.46 -8.19 -0.98
N ARG A 38 -22.10 -7.01 -1.00
CA ARG A 38 -23.55 -6.87 -0.82
C ARG A 38 -24.38 -7.31 -2.03
N LEU A 39 -23.78 -7.68 -3.16
CA LEU A 39 -24.44 -8.19 -4.37
C LEU A 39 -25.56 -7.28 -4.91
N HIS A 40 -25.36 -5.99 -4.93
CA HIS A 40 -26.22 -5.02 -5.59
C HIS A 40 -25.43 -4.13 -6.56
N LYS A 41 -26.09 -3.18 -7.21
CA LYS A 41 -25.41 -2.22 -8.06
C LYS A 41 -24.26 -1.55 -7.29
N SER A 42 -23.07 -1.51 -7.88
CA SER A 42 -21.85 -0.99 -7.25
C SER A 42 -22.08 0.37 -6.60
N SER A 43 -21.79 0.47 -5.32
CA SER A 43 -21.94 1.69 -4.52
C SER A 43 -20.83 1.80 -3.47
N ASP A 44 -20.91 2.79 -2.58
CA ASP A 44 -19.95 2.94 -1.47
C ASP A 44 -20.11 1.81 -0.44
N GLY A 45 -18.98 1.44 0.21
CA GLY A 45 -18.94 0.47 1.28
C GLY A 45 -19.40 -0.95 0.91
N ASP A 46 -19.23 -1.35 -0.34
CA ASP A 46 -19.77 -2.60 -0.86
C ASP A 46 -19.05 -3.85 -0.40
N ILE A 47 -17.80 -3.75 0.05
CA ILE A 47 -16.94 -4.92 0.18
C ILE A 47 -16.17 -4.95 1.50
N PHE A 48 -16.18 -6.13 2.14
CA PHE A 48 -15.29 -6.49 3.24
C PHE A 48 -14.26 -7.48 2.74
N VAL A 49 -12.99 -7.12 2.87
CA VAL A 49 -11.85 -7.93 2.41
C VAL A 49 -11.02 -8.34 3.61
N PRO A 50 -10.97 -9.64 3.96
CA PRO A 50 -10.05 -10.13 4.99
C PRO A 50 -8.62 -10.10 4.47
N HIS A 51 -7.68 -9.67 5.29
CA HIS A 51 -6.26 -9.67 4.96
C HIS A 51 -5.40 -9.88 6.21
N GLY A 52 -4.65 -10.99 6.28
CA GLY A 52 -3.92 -11.34 7.49
C GLY A 52 -4.84 -11.41 8.71
N SER A 53 -4.55 -10.61 9.74
CA SER A 53 -5.30 -10.51 11.00
C SER A 53 -6.42 -9.44 10.99
N VAL A 54 -6.60 -8.72 9.87
CA VAL A 54 -7.48 -7.55 9.77
C VAL A 54 -8.59 -7.74 8.75
N THR A 55 -9.56 -6.83 8.76
CA THR A 55 -10.56 -6.70 7.69
C THR A 55 -10.54 -5.27 7.15
N ILE A 56 -10.62 -5.13 5.85
CA ILE A 56 -10.68 -3.85 5.14
C ILE A 56 -12.11 -3.66 4.63
N LEU A 57 -12.74 -2.56 5.01
CA LEU A 57 -14.04 -2.13 4.48
C LEU A 57 -13.81 -1.00 3.47
N GLY A 58 -14.40 -1.10 2.33
CA GLY A 58 -14.31 -0.05 1.33
C GLY A 58 -15.30 -0.21 0.19
N THR A 59 -15.35 0.76 -0.61
CA THR A 59 -14.63 2.04 -0.63
C THR A 59 -15.62 3.16 -0.91
N THR A 60 -15.29 4.40 -0.56
CA THR A 60 -16.06 5.56 -1.01
C THR A 60 -15.74 5.93 -2.46
N SER A 61 -16.45 6.89 -3.01
CA SER A 61 -16.15 7.58 -4.26
C SER A 61 -16.46 9.04 -4.05
N ALA A 62 -15.44 9.85 -4.07
CA ALA A 62 -15.51 11.31 -3.90
C ALA A 62 -14.62 11.98 -4.94
N GLU A 63 -15.13 13.02 -5.59
CA GLU A 63 -14.34 13.81 -6.52
C GLU A 63 -13.13 14.40 -5.79
N ALA A 64 -11.97 14.37 -6.44
CA ALA A 64 -10.73 14.94 -5.96
C ALA A 64 -10.23 15.99 -6.95
N ASP A 65 -9.66 17.06 -6.43
CA ASP A 65 -9.15 18.16 -7.27
C ASP A 65 -7.85 17.77 -7.97
N THR A 66 -7.02 17.00 -7.28
CA THR A 66 -5.72 16.54 -7.77
C THR A 66 -5.50 15.06 -7.48
N PRO A 67 -4.58 14.38 -8.18
CA PRO A 67 -4.18 13.02 -7.84
C PRO A 67 -3.61 12.85 -6.42
N ASP A 68 -3.13 13.94 -5.80
CA ASP A 68 -2.55 13.94 -4.46
C ASP A 68 -3.56 14.15 -3.34
N ASP A 69 -4.83 14.48 -3.66
CA ASP A 69 -5.92 14.52 -2.68
C ASP A 69 -6.33 13.11 -2.22
N LYS A 70 -5.48 12.50 -1.41
CA LYS A 70 -5.63 11.14 -0.87
C LYS A 70 -5.77 11.09 0.65
N THR A 71 -6.18 12.21 1.27
CA THR A 71 -6.45 12.27 2.71
C THR A 71 -7.90 11.85 2.99
N PRO A 72 -8.14 10.78 3.76
CA PRO A 72 -9.48 10.37 4.13
C PRO A 72 -10.13 11.40 5.06
N THR A 73 -11.45 11.57 4.94
CA THR A 73 -12.22 12.43 5.83
C THR A 73 -13.01 11.64 6.87
N SER A 74 -13.28 12.24 8.03
CA SER A 74 -14.13 11.62 9.05
C SER A 74 -15.56 11.36 8.56
N GLN A 75 -16.04 12.16 7.60
CA GLN A 75 -17.36 11.95 6.99
C GLN A 75 -17.37 10.68 6.13
N GLU A 76 -16.33 10.44 5.34
CA GLU A 76 -16.19 9.21 4.55
C GLU A 76 -16.09 7.98 5.44
N VAL A 77 -15.32 8.07 6.54
CA VAL A 77 -15.21 6.97 7.52
C VAL A 77 -16.57 6.66 8.14
N LYS A 78 -17.31 7.68 8.63
CA LYS A 78 -18.65 7.49 9.20
C LYS A 78 -19.60 6.88 8.19
N LYS A 79 -19.59 7.36 6.94
CA LYS A 79 -20.40 6.79 5.85
C LYS A 79 -20.10 5.31 5.62
N LEU A 80 -18.83 4.91 5.62
CA LEU A 80 -18.45 3.50 5.48
C LEU A 80 -18.96 2.65 6.66
N LEU A 81 -18.88 3.16 7.88
CA LEU A 81 -19.41 2.46 9.06
C LEU A 81 -20.93 2.30 8.98
N ASP A 82 -21.67 3.35 8.60
CA ASP A 82 -23.13 3.29 8.43
C ASP A 82 -23.53 2.21 7.44
N ILE A 83 -22.83 2.12 6.32
CA ILE A 83 -23.07 1.11 5.30
C ILE A 83 -22.61 -0.27 5.80
N GLY A 84 -21.49 -0.34 6.48
CA GLY A 84 -20.92 -1.56 7.03
C GLY A 84 -21.84 -2.27 8.01
N ARG A 85 -22.62 -1.52 8.82
CA ARG A 85 -23.61 -2.07 9.76
C ARG A 85 -24.69 -2.90 9.08
N VAL A 86 -24.98 -2.66 7.81
CA VAL A 86 -25.95 -3.47 7.05
C VAL A 86 -25.47 -4.91 6.90
N VAL A 87 -24.16 -5.12 6.82
CA VAL A 87 -23.55 -6.46 6.67
C VAL A 87 -23.12 -7.03 8.02
N PHE A 88 -22.48 -6.20 8.83
CA PHE A 88 -22.03 -6.54 10.18
C PHE A 88 -22.59 -5.52 11.18
N PRO A 89 -23.74 -5.79 11.81
CA PRO A 89 -24.42 -4.85 12.72
C PRO A 89 -23.55 -4.35 13.88
N TYR A 90 -22.57 -5.15 14.29
CA TYR A 90 -21.66 -4.86 15.40
C TYR A 90 -20.29 -4.30 14.94
N VAL A 91 -20.19 -3.75 13.73
CA VAL A 91 -18.93 -3.24 13.18
C VAL A 91 -18.28 -2.15 14.05
N ASP A 92 -19.08 -1.39 14.79
CA ASP A 92 -18.62 -0.33 15.69
C ASP A 92 -17.95 -0.86 16.97
N ASP A 93 -18.16 -2.11 17.33
CA ASP A 93 -17.53 -2.74 18.51
C ASP A 93 -16.05 -3.05 18.24
N TYR A 94 -15.64 -2.97 16.98
CA TYR A 94 -14.28 -3.26 16.58
C TYR A 94 -13.45 -1.99 16.39
N ARG A 95 -12.26 -2.01 16.97
CA ARG A 95 -11.33 -0.89 16.85
C ARG A 95 -10.90 -0.69 15.39
N ILE A 96 -10.99 0.54 14.92
CA ILE A 96 -10.39 0.95 13.67
C ILE A 96 -8.89 1.18 13.89
N LEU A 97 -8.05 0.55 13.08
CA LEU A 97 -6.61 0.73 13.10
C LEU A 97 -6.19 1.97 12.33
N ARG A 98 -6.82 2.19 11.18
CA ARG A 98 -6.56 3.34 10.30
C ARG A 98 -7.61 3.45 9.20
N ALA A 99 -7.73 4.65 8.65
CA ALA A 99 -8.29 4.88 7.33
C ALA A 99 -7.16 5.27 6.36
N PHE A 100 -7.34 4.98 5.10
CA PHE A 100 -6.46 5.45 4.03
C PHE A 100 -7.26 5.65 2.76
N ALA A 101 -6.76 6.47 1.86
CA ALA A 101 -7.41 6.75 0.58
C ALA A 101 -6.40 6.73 -0.56
N GLY A 102 -6.91 6.60 -1.76
CA GLY A 102 -6.17 6.74 -3.00
C GLY A 102 -7.08 7.30 -4.08
N THR A 103 -6.49 7.94 -5.08
CA THR A 103 -7.21 8.52 -6.22
C THR A 103 -7.20 7.58 -7.41
N ARG A 104 -8.38 7.32 -7.96
CA ARG A 104 -8.56 6.53 -9.18
C ARG A 104 -8.43 7.45 -10.39
N PRO A 105 -7.71 7.04 -11.44
CA PRO A 105 -7.64 7.78 -12.71
C PRO A 105 -8.88 7.46 -13.55
N LEU A 106 -10.01 8.07 -13.26
CA LEU A 106 -11.22 7.86 -14.05
C LEU A 106 -11.11 8.62 -15.37
N TYR A 107 -11.43 7.95 -16.47
CA TYR A 107 -11.47 8.55 -17.80
C TYR A 107 -12.90 8.95 -18.17
N GLY A 108 -13.07 10.20 -18.55
CA GLY A 108 -14.38 10.73 -18.96
C GLY A 108 -14.75 12.04 -18.29
N ALA A 109 -16.01 12.41 -18.37
CA ALA A 109 -16.51 13.66 -17.83
C ALA A 109 -16.35 13.76 -16.31
N LYS A 110 -15.96 14.94 -15.83
CA LYS A 110 -15.97 15.28 -14.41
C LYS A 110 -17.32 14.93 -13.80
N GLY A 111 -17.33 14.37 -12.58
CA GLY A 111 -18.57 14.01 -11.91
C GLY A 111 -19.15 12.65 -12.29
N ALA A 112 -18.58 11.92 -13.24
CA ALA A 112 -19.05 10.59 -13.61
C ALA A 112 -18.85 9.55 -12.49
N GLY A 113 -17.89 9.76 -11.61
CA GLY A 113 -17.60 8.89 -10.45
C GLY A 113 -17.60 7.40 -10.82
N ARG A 114 -18.37 6.59 -10.08
CA ARG A 114 -18.49 5.14 -10.32
C ARG A 114 -19.10 4.73 -11.65
N SER A 115 -19.79 5.63 -12.35
CA SER A 115 -20.35 5.37 -13.69
C SER A 115 -19.34 5.53 -14.81
N ALA A 116 -18.18 6.12 -14.55
CA ALA A 116 -17.10 6.25 -15.52
C ALA A 116 -16.63 4.87 -16.00
N SER A 117 -16.20 4.82 -17.26
CA SER A 117 -15.62 3.61 -17.84
C SER A 117 -14.44 3.11 -17.00
N ARG A 118 -14.41 1.81 -16.77
CA ARG A 118 -13.30 1.10 -16.11
C ARG A 118 -12.37 0.42 -17.12
N ASN A 119 -12.51 0.71 -18.40
CA ASN A 119 -11.58 0.27 -19.42
C ASN A 119 -10.31 1.12 -19.36
N PHE A 120 -9.22 0.59 -19.88
CA PHE A 120 -7.99 1.35 -20.09
C PHE A 120 -7.95 1.88 -21.51
N ASN A 121 -7.15 2.92 -21.71
CA ASN A 121 -6.92 3.55 -22.99
C ASN A 121 -5.42 3.64 -23.24
N ILE A 122 -5.03 3.51 -24.50
CA ILE A 122 -3.65 3.70 -24.96
C ILE A 122 -3.68 4.80 -26.01
N VAL A 123 -2.81 5.79 -25.84
CA VAL A 123 -2.62 6.90 -26.77
C VAL A 123 -1.18 6.89 -27.25
N ASN A 124 -1.02 6.79 -28.59
CA ASN A 124 0.26 7.02 -29.26
C ASN A 124 0.30 8.49 -29.70
N HIS A 125 1.18 9.28 -29.14
CA HIS A 125 1.28 10.72 -29.39
C HIS A 125 2.06 11.09 -30.66
N THR A 126 2.34 10.16 -31.52
CA THR A 126 3.04 10.42 -32.80
C THR A 126 2.26 11.41 -33.68
N GLU A 127 0.93 11.30 -33.73
CA GLU A 127 0.07 12.22 -34.48
C GLU A 127 0.03 13.62 -33.88
N GLU A 128 0.33 13.73 -32.59
CA GLU A 128 0.44 15.01 -31.88
C GLU A 128 1.86 15.60 -31.92
N GLY A 129 2.75 15.00 -32.72
CA GLY A 129 4.12 15.47 -32.94
C GLY A 129 5.17 14.87 -32.01
N LEU A 130 4.83 13.96 -31.10
CA LEU A 130 5.76 13.29 -30.18
C LEU A 130 5.93 11.82 -30.55
N SER A 131 6.81 11.54 -31.51
CA SER A 131 7.16 10.17 -31.86
C SER A 131 7.90 9.47 -30.71
N GLY A 132 7.52 8.21 -30.44
CA GLY A 132 8.10 7.41 -29.35
C GLY A 132 7.46 7.63 -27.98
N PHE A 133 6.45 8.50 -27.87
CA PHE A 133 5.73 8.73 -26.63
C PHE A 133 4.36 8.04 -26.66
N VAL A 134 4.13 7.13 -25.72
CA VAL A 134 2.88 6.37 -25.58
C VAL A 134 2.37 6.48 -24.16
N SER A 135 1.09 6.81 -23.99
CA SER A 135 0.44 6.87 -22.70
C SER A 135 -0.56 5.74 -22.53
N ILE A 136 -0.62 5.17 -21.31
CA ILE A 136 -1.65 4.21 -20.90
C ILE A 136 -2.28 4.68 -19.58
N PHE A 137 -3.59 4.68 -19.50
CA PHE A 137 -4.33 5.16 -18.33
C PHE A 137 -5.70 4.50 -18.19
N GLY A 138 -6.33 4.63 -17.00
CA GLY A 138 -7.58 3.95 -16.65
C GLY A 138 -7.35 2.51 -16.19
N GLY A 139 -8.30 1.62 -16.48
CA GLY A 139 -8.22 0.20 -16.13
C GLY A 139 -8.48 -0.09 -14.66
N LYS A 140 -8.04 -1.26 -14.23
CA LYS A 140 -8.17 -1.79 -12.86
C LYS A 140 -6.89 -2.51 -12.47
N LEU A 141 -6.66 -2.68 -11.16
CA LEU A 141 -5.54 -3.49 -10.67
C LEU A 141 -5.56 -4.91 -11.27
N THR A 142 -6.73 -5.50 -11.41
CA THR A 142 -6.89 -6.85 -11.98
C THR A 142 -6.60 -6.95 -13.48
N THR A 143 -6.49 -5.83 -14.19
CA THR A 143 -6.20 -5.78 -15.63
C THR A 143 -4.78 -5.29 -15.95
N TYR A 144 -3.94 -5.08 -14.95
CA TYR A 144 -2.61 -4.48 -15.13
C TYR A 144 -1.71 -5.28 -16.09
N ARG A 145 -1.76 -6.61 -16.07
CA ARG A 145 -0.99 -7.46 -16.98
C ARG A 145 -1.45 -7.30 -18.43
N LEU A 146 -2.76 -7.30 -18.66
CA LEU A 146 -3.34 -7.05 -20.00
C LEU A 146 -3.00 -5.64 -20.49
N MET A 147 -3.02 -4.66 -19.59
CA MET A 147 -2.60 -3.29 -19.91
C MET A 147 -1.13 -3.25 -20.34
N ALA A 148 -0.26 -3.91 -19.57
CA ALA A 148 1.17 -4.01 -19.92
C ALA A 148 1.37 -4.70 -21.27
N GLU A 149 0.69 -5.83 -21.53
CA GLU A 149 0.71 -6.50 -22.80
C GLU A 149 0.36 -5.56 -23.96
N LYS A 150 -0.80 -4.91 -23.86
CA LYS A 150 -1.31 -4.08 -24.97
C LYS A 150 -0.45 -2.84 -25.24
N VAL A 151 0.07 -2.18 -24.22
CA VAL A 151 0.97 -1.04 -24.43
C VAL A 151 2.32 -1.50 -24.97
N SER A 152 2.82 -2.65 -24.52
CA SER A 152 4.07 -3.25 -25.06
C SER A 152 3.95 -3.65 -26.53
N ASP A 153 2.80 -4.20 -26.93
CA ASP A 153 2.51 -4.52 -28.33
C ASP A 153 2.58 -3.25 -29.22
N VAL A 154 2.03 -2.14 -28.75
CA VAL A 154 2.12 -0.85 -29.46
C VAL A 154 3.58 -0.39 -29.60
N VAL A 155 4.31 -0.38 -28.50
CA VAL A 155 5.72 0.06 -28.49
C VAL A 155 6.60 -0.87 -29.32
N ALA A 156 6.40 -2.20 -29.25
CA ALA A 156 7.11 -3.17 -30.06
C ALA A 156 6.86 -2.94 -31.55
N GLY A 157 5.61 -2.69 -31.96
CA GLY A 157 5.26 -2.35 -33.33
C GLY A 157 5.97 -1.08 -33.82
N MET A 158 6.05 -0.04 -32.98
CA MET A 158 6.78 1.19 -33.29
C MET A 158 8.29 0.96 -33.44
N ALA A 159 8.84 0.02 -32.68
CA ALA A 159 10.26 -0.36 -32.74
C ALA A 159 10.58 -1.41 -33.82
N GLY A 160 9.59 -1.84 -34.60
CA GLY A 160 9.76 -2.89 -35.63
C GLY A 160 9.98 -4.30 -35.06
N VAL A 161 9.63 -4.54 -33.80
CA VAL A 161 9.77 -5.84 -33.13
C VAL A 161 8.50 -6.68 -33.34
N THR A 162 8.68 -7.92 -33.77
CA THR A 162 7.58 -8.87 -34.06
C THR A 162 7.46 -10.00 -33.03
N ALA A 163 8.16 -9.94 -31.92
CA ALA A 163 8.09 -10.93 -30.86
C ALA A 163 6.67 -11.02 -30.27
N LYS A 164 6.19 -12.25 -30.08
CA LYS A 164 4.90 -12.46 -29.40
C LYS A 164 5.02 -12.19 -27.88
N CYS A 165 4.05 -11.49 -27.34
CA CYS A 165 3.95 -11.30 -25.90
C CYS A 165 3.68 -12.63 -25.18
N ARG A 166 4.36 -12.87 -24.06
CA ARG A 166 4.21 -14.05 -23.21
C ARG A 166 3.59 -13.74 -21.84
N THR A 167 3.12 -12.53 -21.66
CA THR A 167 2.57 -12.05 -20.37
C THR A 167 1.43 -12.92 -19.83
N ALA A 168 0.62 -13.52 -20.71
CA ALA A 168 -0.46 -14.41 -20.31
C ALA A 168 0.03 -15.75 -19.76
N ASP A 169 1.16 -16.23 -20.26
CA ASP A 169 1.66 -17.59 -20.03
C ASP A 169 2.74 -17.64 -18.95
N GLU A 170 3.46 -16.53 -18.74
CA GLU A 170 4.58 -16.47 -17.80
C GLU A 170 4.18 -15.74 -16.50
N PRO A 171 4.40 -16.34 -15.31
CA PRO A 171 4.23 -15.65 -14.06
C PRO A 171 5.28 -14.53 -13.92
N ILE A 172 4.93 -13.41 -13.27
CA ILE A 172 5.88 -12.32 -12.98
C ILE A 172 6.89 -12.79 -11.92
N ILE A 173 6.38 -13.50 -10.92
CA ILE A 173 7.18 -14.03 -9.82
C ILE A 173 6.88 -15.53 -9.76
N PRO A 174 7.90 -16.39 -9.90
CA PRO A 174 7.71 -17.82 -9.71
C PRO A 174 7.34 -18.14 -8.26
N ASP A 175 6.63 -19.24 -8.07
CA ASP A 175 6.28 -19.73 -6.74
C ASP A 175 7.53 -20.10 -5.95
N VAL A 176 7.47 -19.90 -4.64
CA VAL A 176 8.52 -20.33 -3.71
C VAL A 176 8.57 -21.85 -3.67
N SER A 177 9.75 -22.42 -3.86
CA SER A 177 9.91 -23.89 -3.90
C SER A 177 9.62 -24.54 -2.55
N GLU A 178 9.15 -25.80 -2.56
CA GLU A 178 8.95 -26.58 -1.32
C GLU A 178 10.27 -26.77 -0.56
N GLN A 179 11.40 -26.82 -1.27
CA GLN A 179 12.73 -26.89 -0.67
C GLN A 179 13.05 -25.61 0.12
N THR A 180 12.79 -24.44 -0.45
CA THR A 180 12.93 -23.15 0.20
C THR A 180 12.06 -23.04 1.45
N VAL A 181 10.78 -23.43 1.34
CA VAL A 181 9.85 -23.48 2.48
C VAL A 181 10.35 -24.42 3.57
N SER A 182 10.87 -25.60 3.21
CA SER A 182 11.43 -26.56 4.16
C SER A 182 12.70 -26.03 4.86
N LYS A 183 13.59 -25.39 4.10
CA LYS A 183 14.80 -24.72 4.61
C LYS A 183 14.44 -23.62 5.60
N ALA A 184 13.43 -22.81 5.26
CA ALA A 184 12.98 -21.66 6.07
C ALA A 184 12.50 -22.06 7.48
N LYS A 185 11.93 -23.26 7.67
CA LYS A 185 11.47 -23.76 8.98
C LYS A 185 12.56 -23.82 10.04
N LYS A 186 13.84 -23.80 9.66
CA LYS A 186 14.99 -23.77 10.58
C LYS A 186 15.22 -22.38 11.18
N TYR A 187 14.85 -21.33 10.47
CA TYR A 187 15.22 -19.94 10.75
C TYR A 187 14.05 -19.04 11.08
N PHE A 188 12.84 -19.44 10.72
CA PHE A 188 11.63 -18.66 10.92
C PHE A 188 10.68 -19.35 11.90
N PRO A 189 9.93 -18.59 12.73
CA PRO A 189 8.84 -19.14 13.51
C PRO A 189 7.86 -19.91 12.61
N GLN A 190 7.33 -21.02 13.09
CA GLN A 190 6.48 -21.91 12.29
C GLN A 190 5.30 -21.17 11.60
N GLY A 191 4.67 -20.22 12.31
CA GLY A 191 3.57 -19.43 11.74
C GLY A 191 4.00 -18.36 10.73
N ALA A 192 5.28 -18.02 10.67
CA ALA A 192 5.79 -16.98 9.79
C ALA A 192 6.18 -17.48 8.40
N VAL A 193 6.60 -18.73 8.25
CA VAL A 193 7.20 -19.23 7.00
C VAL A 193 6.34 -18.96 5.76
N ASN A 194 5.05 -19.31 5.78
CA ASN A 194 4.16 -19.09 4.64
C ASN A 194 3.88 -17.61 4.43
N ILE A 195 3.77 -16.82 5.51
CA ILE A 195 3.54 -15.38 5.44
C ILE A 195 4.73 -14.68 4.79
N VAL A 196 5.95 -15.09 5.14
CA VAL A 196 7.18 -14.57 4.55
C VAL A 196 7.32 -15.00 3.10
N ALA A 197 7.02 -16.28 2.78
CA ALA A 197 7.01 -16.78 1.41
C ALA A 197 6.07 -15.95 0.51
N ASP A 198 4.85 -15.69 0.96
CA ASP A 198 3.88 -14.86 0.23
C ASP A 198 4.36 -13.41 0.08
N ARG A 199 5.09 -12.89 1.04
CA ARG A 199 5.53 -11.49 1.10
C ARG A 199 6.79 -11.21 0.29
N ILE A 200 7.77 -12.09 0.37
CA ILE A 200 9.08 -11.95 -0.28
C ILE A 200 9.08 -12.62 -1.68
N GLY A 201 8.30 -13.70 -1.85
CA GLY A 201 8.22 -14.43 -3.12
C GLY A 201 9.53 -15.12 -3.49
N ALA A 202 9.87 -15.10 -4.78
CA ALA A 202 11.04 -15.78 -5.34
C ALA A 202 12.38 -15.41 -4.68
N ASP A 203 12.45 -14.25 -4.05
CA ASP A 203 13.67 -13.79 -3.37
C ASP A 203 13.86 -14.37 -1.97
N PHE A 204 12.97 -15.24 -1.53
CA PHE A 204 13.05 -15.86 -0.20
C PHE A 204 14.34 -16.67 0.00
N ASP A 205 14.86 -17.31 -1.07
CA ASP A 205 16.16 -17.99 -1.00
C ASP A 205 17.30 -17.03 -0.68
N LYS A 206 17.29 -15.81 -1.24
CA LYS A 206 18.31 -14.78 -0.95
C LYS A 206 18.29 -14.36 0.53
N VAL A 207 17.09 -14.25 1.12
CA VAL A 207 16.94 -13.96 2.56
C VAL A 207 17.53 -15.10 3.39
N LEU A 208 17.25 -16.36 3.04
CA LEU A 208 17.80 -17.52 3.73
C LEU A 208 19.32 -17.61 3.63
N ASP A 209 19.87 -17.35 2.45
CA ASP A 209 21.31 -17.36 2.22
C ASP A 209 22.03 -16.26 3.05
N ASN A 210 21.39 -15.10 3.22
CA ASN A 210 21.91 -14.04 4.08
C ASN A 210 21.94 -14.46 5.55
N ILE A 211 20.89 -15.15 6.04
CA ILE A 211 20.86 -15.69 7.40
C ILE A 211 21.99 -16.70 7.61
N GLU A 212 22.17 -17.63 6.66
CA GLU A 212 23.21 -18.66 6.76
C GLU A 212 24.63 -18.08 6.75
N LYS A 213 24.86 -17.02 5.98
CA LYS A 213 26.16 -16.36 5.90
C LYS A 213 26.49 -15.53 7.15
N SER A 214 25.49 -14.88 7.74
CA SER A 214 25.69 -14.04 8.93
C SER A 214 25.85 -14.85 10.22
N ASN A 215 25.38 -16.09 10.25
CA ASN A 215 25.29 -16.92 11.47
C ASN A 215 24.53 -16.23 12.61
N GLU A 216 23.65 -15.30 12.31
CA GLU A 216 22.85 -14.53 13.28
C GLU A 216 21.49 -15.19 13.53
N LYS A 217 20.95 -14.90 14.71
CA LYS A 217 19.57 -15.28 15.01
C LYS A 217 18.62 -14.39 14.24
N ASN A 218 17.69 -15.01 13.52
CA ASN A 218 16.62 -14.31 12.82
C ASN A 218 15.48 -13.96 13.78
N GLU A 219 15.62 -12.86 14.50
CA GLU A 219 14.68 -12.44 15.53
C GLU A 219 13.42 -11.79 14.94
N LEU A 220 12.28 -11.93 15.63
CA LEU A 220 11.08 -11.18 15.30
C LEU A 220 11.23 -9.72 15.73
N VAL A 221 11.06 -8.81 14.79
CA VAL A 221 11.00 -7.36 15.03
C VAL A 221 9.56 -6.89 15.17
N CYS A 222 8.64 -7.45 14.38
CA CYS A 222 7.21 -7.16 14.45
C CYS A 222 6.42 -8.45 14.71
N GLU A 223 5.92 -8.61 15.92
CA GLU A 223 5.16 -9.79 16.33
C GLU A 223 3.77 -9.83 15.68
N CYS A 224 3.11 -8.67 15.49
CA CYS A 224 1.76 -8.60 14.92
C CYS A 224 1.69 -9.10 13.48
N GLU A 225 2.73 -8.84 12.69
CA GLU A 225 2.82 -9.19 11.27
C GLU A 225 3.89 -10.25 11.00
N MET A 226 4.49 -10.81 12.05
CA MET A 226 5.52 -11.84 11.97
C MET A 226 6.69 -11.42 11.04
N VAL A 227 7.16 -10.17 11.17
CA VAL A 227 8.28 -9.65 10.38
C VAL A 227 9.58 -9.87 11.14
N THR A 228 10.55 -10.47 10.47
CA THR A 228 11.85 -10.80 11.04
C THR A 228 12.91 -9.79 10.66
N LEU A 229 14.02 -9.80 11.39
CA LEU A 229 15.18 -8.95 11.15
C LEU A 229 15.77 -9.16 9.76
N SER A 230 15.87 -10.40 9.30
CA SER A 230 16.43 -10.71 7.98
C SER A 230 15.60 -10.15 6.81
N GLU A 231 14.26 -10.11 6.94
CA GLU A 231 13.40 -9.49 5.95
C GLU A 231 13.64 -7.98 5.89
N ILE A 232 13.76 -7.33 7.06
CA ILE A 232 14.04 -5.90 7.15
C ILE A 232 15.39 -5.57 6.51
N LYS A 233 16.44 -6.33 6.85
CA LYS A 233 17.79 -6.18 6.25
C LYS A 233 17.73 -6.35 4.73
N TYR A 234 17.06 -7.41 4.25
CA TYR A 234 16.95 -7.69 2.83
C TYR A 234 16.26 -6.54 2.07
N VAL A 235 15.12 -6.09 2.57
CA VAL A 235 14.36 -4.99 1.94
C VAL A 235 15.11 -3.65 2.03
N ALA A 236 15.79 -3.39 3.13
CA ALA A 236 16.53 -2.13 3.32
C ALA A 236 17.77 -2.00 2.41
N GLN A 237 18.32 -3.11 1.93
CA GLN A 237 19.42 -3.12 0.98
C GLN A 237 19.00 -2.80 -0.46
N ASP A 238 17.70 -2.81 -0.76
CA ASP A 238 17.19 -2.42 -2.07
C ASP A 238 17.35 -0.90 -2.27
N SER A 239 17.91 -0.52 -3.42
CA SER A 239 18.15 0.88 -3.82
C SER A 239 16.91 1.78 -3.81
N ALA A 240 15.71 1.21 -3.74
CA ALA A 240 14.44 1.95 -3.63
C ALA A 240 13.87 2.00 -2.19
N SER A 241 14.61 1.52 -1.19
CA SER A 241 14.20 1.55 0.23
C SER A 241 14.92 2.67 0.96
N TYR A 242 14.40 3.89 0.83
CA TYR A 242 15.02 5.09 1.40
C TYR A 242 14.55 5.42 2.82
N TYR A 243 13.37 4.95 3.21
CA TYR A 243 12.68 5.33 4.44
C TYR A 243 12.11 4.12 5.16
N LEU A 244 11.87 4.25 6.46
CA LEU A 244 11.19 3.21 7.25
C LEU A 244 9.80 2.86 6.66
N ASN A 245 9.12 3.82 6.07
CA ASN A 245 7.84 3.58 5.40
C ASN A 245 7.97 2.71 4.14
N ASP A 246 9.08 2.73 3.43
CA ASP A 246 9.33 1.83 2.29
C ASP A 246 9.46 0.38 2.78
N ILE A 247 10.21 0.17 3.87
CA ILE A 247 10.33 -1.14 4.52
C ILE A 247 8.95 -1.60 5.01
N ARG A 248 8.17 -0.70 5.63
CA ARG A 248 6.80 -0.98 6.08
C ARG A 248 5.90 -1.45 4.93
N LEU A 249 5.94 -0.78 3.79
CA LEU A 249 5.10 -1.12 2.63
C LEU A 249 5.47 -2.48 2.01
N ARG A 250 6.73 -2.89 2.11
CA ARG A 250 7.22 -4.16 1.54
C ARG A 250 7.14 -5.34 2.51
N THR A 251 7.29 -5.09 3.80
CA THR A 251 7.30 -6.15 4.82
C THR A 251 6.04 -6.19 5.67
N ARG A 252 5.17 -5.20 5.57
CA ARG A 252 4.03 -4.96 6.48
C ARG A 252 4.44 -4.60 7.92
N LEU A 253 5.71 -4.27 8.16
CA LEU A 253 6.19 -3.78 9.45
C LEU A 253 5.26 -2.67 9.98
N GLY A 254 4.74 -2.83 11.20
CA GLY A 254 3.89 -1.83 11.83
C GLY A 254 2.46 -1.69 11.26
N MET A 255 2.00 -2.65 10.43
CA MET A 255 0.63 -2.64 9.89
C MET A 255 -0.38 -3.42 10.75
N GLY A 256 0.08 -4.20 11.74
CA GLY A 256 -0.78 -4.96 12.62
C GLY A 256 -1.41 -4.13 13.73
N THR A 257 -1.98 -4.80 14.71
CA THR A 257 -2.82 -4.23 15.78
C THR A 257 -2.20 -3.06 16.55
N CYS A 258 -0.87 -3.09 16.80
CA CYS A 258 -0.19 -2.03 17.54
C CYS A 258 0.20 -0.82 16.67
N GLN A 259 0.05 -0.94 15.34
CA GLN A 259 0.40 0.13 14.38
C GLN A 259 1.81 0.68 14.58
N GLY A 260 2.77 -0.21 14.81
CA GLY A 260 4.20 0.13 14.87
C GLY A 260 4.69 0.67 16.21
N THR A 261 3.90 0.65 17.28
CA THR A 261 4.29 1.19 18.59
C THR A 261 5.62 0.64 19.09
N PHE A 262 5.90 -0.63 18.87
CA PHE A 262 7.14 -1.27 19.31
C PHE A 262 8.14 -1.48 18.17
N CYS A 263 7.67 -2.03 17.05
CA CYS A 263 8.53 -2.48 15.98
C CYS A 263 9.17 -1.33 15.18
N SER A 264 8.61 -0.13 15.14
CA SER A 264 9.22 0.99 14.44
C SER A 264 10.59 1.37 15.04
N LEU A 265 10.66 1.46 16.38
CA LEU A 265 11.89 1.77 17.10
C LEU A 265 12.91 0.62 17.00
N ARG A 266 12.45 -0.63 17.13
CA ARG A 266 13.31 -1.81 16.98
C ARG A 266 13.90 -1.91 15.58
N ALA A 267 13.11 -1.63 14.55
CA ALA A 267 13.58 -1.66 13.17
C ALA A 267 14.68 -0.62 12.91
N ILE A 268 14.48 0.62 13.38
CA ILE A 268 15.52 1.66 13.25
C ILE A 268 16.78 1.27 14.01
N ALA A 269 16.65 0.79 15.26
CA ALA A 269 17.81 0.35 16.03
C ALA A 269 18.56 -0.81 15.33
N ALA A 270 17.84 -1.74 14.72
CA ALA A 270 18.41 -2.84 13.97
C ALA A 270 19.17 -2.35 12.72
N LEU A 271 18.61 -1.40 11.97
CA LEU A 271 19.24 -0.82 10.79
C LEU A 271 20.54 -0.07 11.15
N GLU A 272 20.52 0.70 12.24
CA GLU A 272 21.70 1.41 12.75
C GLU A 272 22.79 0.42 13.20
N ASN A 273 22.44 -0.63 13.93
CA ASN A 273 23.40 -1.66 14.37
C ASN A 273 24.07 -2.38 13.20
N GLU A 274 23.38 -2.51 12.08
CA GLU A 274 23.87 -3.13 10.85
C GLU A 274 24.60 -2.15 9.91
N ASN A 275 24.70 -0.87 10.29
CA ASN A 275 25.23 0.20 9.47
C ASN A 275 24.53 0.31 8.10
N ILE A 276 23.22 0.05 8.06
CA ILE A 276 22.39 0.23 6.87
C ILE A 276 21.94 1.69 6.82
N GLU A 277 22.52 2.44 5.90
CA GLU A 277 22.18 3.86 5.74
C GLU A 277 20.79 4.05 5.11
N MET A 278 19.96 4.83 5.79
CA MET A 278 18.69 5.33 5.28
C MET A 278 18.85 6.79 4.84
N LYS A 279 18.00 7.25 3.92
CA LYS A 279 18.06 8.63 3.41
C LYS A 279 17.82 9.69 4.48
N LEU A 280 17.05 9.36 5.49
CA LEU A 280 16.78 10.21 6.66
C LEU A 280 17.52 9.68 7.88
N LYS A 281 17.85 10.60 8.80
CA LYS A 281 18.33 10.26 10.14
C LYS A 281 17.29 9.37 10.87
N PRO A 282 17.71 8.56 11.84
CA PRO A 282 16.83 7.71 12.64
C PRO A 282 15.63 8.43 13.24
N SER A 283 15.86 9.61 13.85
CA SER A 283 14.81 10.45 14.43
C SER A 283 13.76 10.89 13.40
N ASP A 284 14.20 11.32 12.21
CA ASP A 284 13.32 11.79 11.15
C ASP A 284 12.51 10.65 10.54
N ASN A 285 13.12 9.45 10.42
CA ASN A 285 12.39 8.24 10.02
C ASN A 285 11.26 7.90 11.00
N ILE A 286 11.51 7.96 12.31
CA ILE A 286 10.47 7.73 13.34
C ILE A 286 9.42 8.83 13.28
N LYS A 287 9.81 10.09 13.16
CA LYS A 287 8.89 11.23 13.03
C LYS A 287 7.95 11.02 11.85
N ASN A 288 8.46 10.71 10.67
CA ASN A 288 7.66 10.43 9.48
C ASN A 288 6.72 9.23 9.67
N PHE A 289 7.22 8.16 10.29
CA PHE A 289 6.38 6.99 10.57
C PHE A 289 5.21 7.32 11.49
N LEU A 290 5.45 8.10 12.55
CA LEU A 290 4.41 8.55 13.49
C LEU A 290 3.41 9.49 12.82
N GLN A 291 3.88 10.37 11.93
CA GLN A 291 3.01 11.26 11.16
C GLN A 291 2.08 10.46 10.23
N GLU A 292 2.61 9.49 9.48
CA GLU A 292 1.81 8.61 8.63
C GLU A 292 0.79 7.78 9.43
N ARG A 293 1.18 7.34 10.62
CA ARG A 293 0.27 6.69 11.56
C ARG A 293 -0.87 7.61 11.98
N TRP A 294 -0.55 8.85 12.34
CA TRP A 294 -1.51 9.85 12.76
C TRP A 294 -2.48 10.21 11.63
N ASN A 295 -1.98 10.46 10.42
CA ASN A 295 -2.78 10.77 9.24
C ASN A 295 -3.81 9.67 8.94
N GLY A 296 -3.46 8.42 9.18
CA GLY A 296 -4.38 7.29 9.02
C GLY A 296 -5.37 7.10 10.17
N LEU A 297 -5.00 7.47 11.39
CA LEU A 297 -5.82 7.25 12.58
C LEU A 297 -6.82 8.41 12.83
N ARG A 298 -6.38 9.65 12.68
CA ARG A 298 -7.16 10.86 12.96
C ARG A 298 -8.57 10.86 12.34
N PRO A 299 -8.76 10.55 11.05
CA PRO A 299 -10.09 10.57 10.44
C PRO A 299 -11.06 9.49 10.99
N ALA A 300 -10.52 8.49 11.70
CA ALA A 300 -11.30 7.41 12.31
C ALA A 300 -11.62 7.65 13.79
N LEU A 301 -11.27 8.82 14.32
CA LEU A 301 -11.44 9.16 15.74
C LEU A 301 -12.37 10.38 15.90
N TRP A 302 -13.12 10.39 16.98
CA TRP A 302 -13.97 11.51 17.39
C TRP A 302 -14.24 11.48 18.88
N GLY A 303 -14.64 12.65 19.44
CA GLY A 303 -14.96 12.80 20.88
C GLY A 303 -13.79 12.44 21.79
N GLY A 304 -14.05 11.63 22.80
CA GLY A 304 -13.05 11.22 23.78
C GLY A 304 -11.88 10.44 23.19
N GLN A 305 -12.14 9.59 22.19
CA GLN A 305 -11.09 8.80 21.52
C GLN A 305 -10.07 9.70 20.81
N LEU A 306 -10.53 10.74 20.14
CA LEU A 306 -9.64 11.70 19.46
C LEU A 306 -8.76 12.41 20.51
N ARG A 307 -9.35 12.90 21.60
CA ARG A 307 -8.62 13.56 22.67
C ARG A 307 -7.53 12.68 23.29
N GLU A 308 -7.85 11.42 23.59
CA GLU A 308 -6.87 10.47 24.14
C GLU A 308 -5.74 10.14 23.14
N ALA A 309 -6.06 10.05 21.86
CA ALA A 309 -5.07 9.83 20.83
C ALA A 309 -4.16 11.04 20.61
N GLU A 310 -4.70 12.26 20.70
CA GLU A 310 -3.92 13.51 20.67
C GLU A 310 -2.99 13.63 21.87
N LEU A 311 -3.45 13.28 23.08
CA LEU A 311 -2.61 13.23 24.27
C LEU A 311 -1.47 12.22 24.08
N THR A 312 -1.77 11.01 23.61
CA THR A 312 -0.76 9.98 23.33
C THR A 312 0.27 10.48 22.33
N ARG A 313 -0.19 11.13 21.25
CA ARG A 313 0.70 11.74 20.24
C ARG A 313 1.61 12.80 20.87
N ALA A 314 1.07 13.71 21.67
CA ALA A 314 1.85 14.75 22.35
C ALA A 314 2.92 14.15 23.28
N ILE A 315 2.60 13.08 24.02
CA ILE A 315 3.57 12.36 24.84
C ILE A 315 4.72 11.79 24.00
N TYR A 316 4.43 11.14 22.87
CA TYR A 316 5.46 10.61 21.98
C TYR A 316 6.36 11.72 21.43
N LEU A 317 5.78 12.83 20.98
CA LEU A 317 6.52 13.96 20.42
C LEU A 317 7.47 14.55 21.48
N SER A 318 6.97 14.76 22.71
CA SER A 318 7.75 15.28 23.82
C SER A 318 8.85 14.31 24.27
N THR A 319 8.51 13.02 24.45
CA THR A 319 9.47 12.00 24.92
C THR A 319 10.61 11.78 23.94
N LEU A 320 10.34 11.86 22.63
CA LEU A 320 11.32 11.67 21.57
C LEU A 320 12.01 12.98 21.15
N ASN A 321 11.69 14.07 21.84
CA ASN A 321 12.22 15.42 21.56
C ASN A 321 12.07 15.82 20.08
N PHE A 322 10.92 15.52 19.51
CA PHE A 322 10.55 15.97 18.17
C PHE A 322 9.99 17.38 18.28
N ASP A 323 10.74 18.37 17.83
CA ASP A 323 10.26 19.75 17.74
C ASP A 323 9.00 19.79 16.87
N GLY A 324 8.01 20.59 17.30
CA GLY A 324 6.71 20.66 16.65
C GLY A 324 6.71 21.23 15.23
N GLU A 325 7.83 21.65 14.69
CA GLU A 325 7.99 22.14 13.34
C GLU A 325 7.76 21.01 12.33
N GLY A 326 6.70 21.13 11.55
CA GLY A 326 6.34 20.18 10.49
C GLY A 326 5.18 19.23 10.83
N TYR A 327 4.54 19.35 11.98
CA TYR A 327 3.25 18.73 12.25
C TYR A 327 2.15 19.77 12.02
N GLU A 328 1.67 19.91 10.80
CA GLU A 328 0.45 20.65 10.53
C GLU A 328 -0.73 19.96 11.24
N ALA A 329 -1.53 20.75 11.93
CA ALA A 329 -2.67 20.34 12.75
C ALA A 329 -3.85 19.81 11.93
#